data_00e6e66e9a2885b95fb6efedc471b308
#
_entry.id   00e6e66e9a2885b95fb6efedc471b308
#
_cell.length_a   1.000
_cell.length_b   1.000
_cell.length_c   1.000
_cell.angle_alpha   90.00
_cell.angle_beta   90.00
_cell.angle_gamma   90.00
#
_symmetry.space_group_name_H-M   'P 1'
#
loop_
_entity.id
_entity.type
_entity.pdbx_description
1 polymer ?
#
loop_
_entity_poly.entity_id
_entity_poly.type
_entity_poly.pdbx_seq_one_letter_code
_entity_poly.pdbx_strand_id
1 'polypeptide(L)'
;MPTVRLGNSRTGIAQGDVEVFSEFDSGGTMWTGEGERERRLHLRFDEAFAAPPAVHVTASLMDMDHTAAYRAELVAEEITAEGFDVVFRTWSDSRVARVRAAWMAIGDMPFEDDWVVD
;
A
#
# COMPACT_ATOMS: atom_id res chain seq x y z
N MET A 1 13.17 -16.97 -3.41
CA MET A 1 12.25 -15.98 -3.97
C MET A 1 10.86 -16.58 -4.07
N PRO A 2 9.87 -15.98 -3.46
CA PRO A 2 8.52 -16.46 -3.67
C PRO A 2 8.11 -16.26 -5.13
N THR A 3 7.39 -17.23 -5.64
CA THR A 3 6.92 -17.21 -7.02
C THR A 3 5.40 -17.30 -7.03
N VAL A 4 4.77 -16.38 -7.73
CA VAL A 4 3.33 -16.42 -7.93
C VAL A 4 3.07 -17.05 -9.30
N ARG A 5 2.32 -18.14 -9.29
CA ARG A 5 1.88 -18.76 -10.54
C ARG A 5 0.56 -18.13 -10.94
N LEU A 6 0.53 -17.64 -12.17
CA LEU A 6 -0.68 -17.04 -12.68
C LEU A 6 -1.53 -18.15 -13.29
N GLY A 7 -2.69 -18.37 -12.72
CA GLY A 7 -3.68 -19.24 -13.31
C GLY A 7 -4.23 -18.58 -14.56
N ASN A 8 -4.60 -19.34 -15.54
CA ASN A 8 -5.02 -18.81 -16.83
C ASN A 8 -6.26 -17.91 -16.71
N SER A 9 -7.46 -18.48 -16.59
CA SER A 9 -8.69 -17.69 -16.56
C SER A 9 -9.06 -17.17 -15.16
N ARG A 10 -8.28 -17.54 -14.13
CA ARG A 10 -8.57 -17.16 -12.75
C ARG A 10 -7.69 -16.04 -12.22
N THR A 11 -6.72 -15.60 -12.98
CA THR A 11 -5.83 -14.53 -12.53
C THR A 11 -6.58 -13.21 -12.52
N GLY A 12 -6.52 -12.54 -11.38
CA GLY A 12 -7.06 -11.21 -11.22
C GLY A 12 -5.98 -10.20 -10.90
N ILE A 13 -6.22 -8.97 -11.31
CA ILE A 13 -5.36 -7.84 -10.99
C ILE A 13 -6.23 -6.76 -10.37
N ALA A 14 -5.85 -6.30 -9.19
CA ALA A 14 -6.45 -5.13 -8.58
C ALA A 14 -5.38 -4.05 -8.51
N GLN A 15 -5.76 -2.80 -8.73
CA GLN A 15 -4.80 -1.71 -8.68
C GLN A 15 -5.48 -0.41 -8.30
N GLY A 16 -4.69 0.53 -7.83
CA GLY A 16 -5.20 1.82 -7.47
C GLY A 16 -4.09 2.81 -7.13
N ASP A 17 -4.51 4.01 -6.82
CA ASP A 17 -3.64 5.09 -6.36
C ASP A 17 -4.37 5.76 -5.21
N VAL A 18 -3.67 6.00 -4.10
CA VAL A 18 -4.30 6.50 -2.89
C VAL A 18 -3.40 7.50 -2.20
N GLU A 19 -4.02 8.53 -1.60
CA GLU A 19 -3.29 9.44 -0.72
C GLU A 19 -3.11 8.76 0.62
N VAL A 20 -1.84 8.55 1.02
CA VAL A 20 -1.54 7.96 2.32
C VAL A 20 -1.73 8.99 3.41
N PHE A 21 -1.19 10.19 3.21
CA PHE A 21 -1.44 11.32 4.09
C PHE A 21 -1.07 12.63 3.39
N SER A 22 -1.59 13.74 3.94
CA SER A 22 -1.22 15.09 3.56
C SER A 22 -1.23 15.93 4.85
N GLU A 23 -0.05 16.32 5.32
CA GLU A 23 0.11 16.99 6.62
C GLU A 23 0.81 18.33 6.53
N PHE A 24 1.04 18.85 5.35
CA PHE A 24 1.66 20.15 5.18
C PHE A 24 0.76 21.27 5.72
N ASP A 25 -0.49 21.30 5.26
CA ASP A 25 -1.43 22.37 5.64
C ASP A 25 -1.89 22.25 7.08
N SER A 26 -2.02 21.03 7.58
CA SER A 26 -2.49 20.77 8.94
C SER A 26 -1.42 20.95 9.99
N GLY A 27 -0.14 21.03 9.59
CA GLY A 27 0.97 21.04 10.53
C GLY A 27 1.14 19.72 11.28
N GLY A 28 0.76 18.62 10.65
CA GLY A 28 0.89 17.30 11.26
C GLY A 28 2.33 16.86 11.46
N THR A 29 2.52 15.81 12.25
CA THR A 29 3.86 15.39 12.70
C THR A 29 4.74 14.84 11.58
N MET A 30 4.17 14.40 10.47
CA MET A 30 4.97 14.02 9.31
C MET A 30 5.70 15.22 8.72
N TRP A 31 5.11 16.42 8.80
CA TRP A 31 5.73 17.64 8.32
C TRP A 31 6.56 18.34 9.40
N THR A 32 6.10 18.35 10.65
CA THR A 32 6.72 19.14 11.71
C THR A 32 7.49 18.32 12.73
N GLY A 33 7.31 16.99 12.76
CA GLY A 33 7.89 16.14 13.77
C GLY A 33 9.32 15.71 13.47
N GLU A 34 9.88 14.93 14.39
CA GLU A 34 11.19 14.31 14.27
C GLU A 34 11.10 12.89 14.81
N GLY A 35 12.13 12.09 14.49
CA GLY A 35 12.22 10.72 14.94
C GLY A 35 11.35 9.79 14.13
N GLU A 36 11.12 8.61 14.67
CA GLU A 36 10.35 7.59 14.00
C GLU A 36 8.87 7.96 13.94
N ARG A 37 8.31 7.95 12.75
CA ARG A 37 6.89 8.26 12.52
C ARG A 37 6.34 7.31 11.47
N GLU A 38 5.08 6.94 11.62
CA GLU A 38 4.41 6.01 10.73
C GLU A 38 3.03 6.51 10.37
N ARG A 39 2.61 6.25 9.14
CA ARG A 39 1.21 6.36 8.71
C ARG A 39 0.82 5.05 8.04
N ARG A 40 -0.32 4.55 8.42
CA ARG A 40 -0.84 3.26 7.94
C ARG A 40 -2.24 3.46 7.41
N LEU A 41 -2.49 2.92 6.22
CA LEU A 41 -3.80 3.00 5.58
C LEU A 41 -4.19 1.59 5.14
N HIS A 42 -5.34 1.12 5.63
CA HIS A 42 -5.87 -0.18 5.23
C HIS A 42 -6.68 -0.03 3.95
N LEU A 43 -6.40 -0.87 2.96
CA LEU A 43 -7.11 -0.93 1.68
C LEU A 43 -7.78 -2.28 1.54
N ARG A 44 -9.06 -2.25 1.16
CA ARG A 44 -9.80 -3.48 0.84
C ARG A 44 -9.93 -3.59 -0.67
N PHE A 45 -9.75 -4.81 -1.17
CA PHE A 45 -10.02 -5.09 -2.58
C PHE A 45 -11.53 -5.06 -2.81
N ASP A 46 -11.93 -4.60 -3.99
CA ASP A 46 -13.35 -4.61 -4.36
C ASP A 46 -13.90 -6.03 -4.38
N GLU A 47 -13.06 -6.98 -4.76
CA GLU A 47 -13.39 -8.38 -4.84
C GLU A 47 -12.25 -9.17 -4.21
N ALA A 48 -12.56 -10.07 -3.29
CA ALA A 48 -11.54 -10.86 -2.60
C ALA A 48 -10.83 -11.82 -3.56
N PHE A 49 -9.54 -12.00 -3.35
CA PHE A 49 -8.78 -13.06 -4.02
C PHE A 49 -9.08 -14.41 -3.38
N ALA A 50 -8.72 -15.49 -4.07
CA ALA A 50 -8.86 -16.85 -3.51
C ALA A 50 -7.87 -17.11 -2.37
N ALA A 51 -6.74 -16.41 -2.39
CA ALA A 51 -5.68 -16.50 -1.39
C ALA A 51 -4.97 -15.15 -1.36
N PRO A 52 -4.11 -14.88 -0.37
CA PRO A 52 -3.39 -13.62 -0.34
C PRO A 52 -2.60 -13.40 -1.64
N PRO A 53 -2.82 -12.27 -2.33
CA PRO A 53 -2.13 -12.01 -3.61
C PRO A 53 -0.71 -11.51 -3.39
N ALA A 54 0.06 -11.42 -4.48
CA ALA A 54 1.29 -10.65 -4.49
C ALA A 54 0.92 -9.17 -4.59
N VAL A 55 1.52 -8.33 -3.76
CA VAL A 55 1.22 -6.89 -3.73
C VAL A 55 2.48 -6.10 -3.95
N HIS A 56 2.41 -5.14 -4.86
CA HIS A 56 3.48 -4.18 -5.12
C HIS A 56 2.96 -2.78 -4.81
N VAL A 57 3.75 -2.01 -4.08
CA VAL A 57 3.44 -0.63 -3.71
C VAL A 57 4.61 0.25 -4.09
N THR A 58 4.33 1.39 -4.68
CA THR A 58 5.34 2.39 -5.00
C THR A 58 4.79 3.78 -4.73
N ALA A 59 5.67 4.75 -4.54
CA ALA A 59 5.25 6.13 -4.38
C ALA A 59 4.87 6.71 -5.73
N SER A 60 3.64 7.20 -5.84
CA SER A 60 3.23 7.98 -7.00
C SER A 60 3.47 9.48 -6.78
N LEU A 61 3.61 9.89 -5.53
CA LEU A 61 4.03 11.23 -5.15
C LEU A 61 4.72 11.19 -3.80
N MET A 62 5.88 11.86 -3.72
CA MET A 62 6.65 11.96 -2.50
C MET A 62 7.09 13.42 -2.38
N ASP A 63 6.38 14.19 -1.54
CA ASP A 63 6.61 15.62 -1.37
C ASP A 63 7.33 15.83 -0.03
N MET A 64 8.62 16.07 -0.09
CA MET A 64 9.50 16.19 1.07
C MET A 64 10.27 17.50 1.04
N ASP A 65 10.61 18.00 2.24
CA ASP A 65 11.46 19.17 2.37
C ASP A 65 12.88 18.82 1.88
N HIS A 66 13.40 19.56 0.92
CA HIS A 66 14.72 19.32 0.35
C HIS A 66 15.87 19.70 1.27
N THR A 67 15.60 20.44 2.36
CA THR A 67 16.63 20.87 3.32
C THR A 67 16.79 19.89 4.47
N ALA A 68 15.95 18.88 4.56
CA ALA A 68 16.02 17.84 5.58
C ALA A 68 16.46 16.52 4.98
N ALA A 69 16.67 15.49 5.81
CA ALA A 69 17.03 14.15 5.35
C ALA A 69 15.88 13.50 4.60
N TYR A 70 16.23 12.65 3.62
CA TYR A 70 15.25 11.83 2.89
C TYR A 70 15.32 10.40 3.41
N ARG A 71 14.64 10.16 4.53
CA ARG A 71 14.60 8.86 5.19
C ARG A 71 13.18 8.35 5.17
N ALA A 72 12.87 7.46 4.25
CA ALA A 72 11.49 7.00 4.08
C ALA A 72 11.44 5.57 3.57
N GLU A 73 10.37 4.88 3.97
CA GLU A 73 10.07 3.52 3.56
C GLU A 73 8.58 3.45 3.25
N LEU A 74 8.22 2.81 2.14
CA LEU A 74 6.83 2.60 1.75
C LEU A 74 6.67 1.12 1.41
N VAL A 75 5.82 0.42 2.16
CA VAL A 75 5.68 -1.03 2.04
C VAL A 75 4.23 -1.47 2.14
N ALA A 76 3.96 -2.69 1.67
CA ALA A 76 2.70 -3.37 1.90
C ALA A 76 2.87 -4.35 3.05
N GLU A 77 1.95 -4.33 4.01
CA GLU A 77 1.94 -5.23 5.16
C GLU A 77 0.55 -5.82 5.36
N GLU A 78 0.46 -6.85 6.18
CA GLU A 78 -0.82 -7.49 6.52
C GLU A 78 -1.62 -7.89 5.27
N ILE A 79 -0.96 -8.53 4.33
CA ILE A 79 -1.59 -8.92 3.07
C ILE A 79 -2.48 -10.13 3.30
N THR A 80 -3.76 -9.97 2.97
CA THR A 80 -4.75 -11.04 3.03
C THR A 80 -5.50 -11.14 1.71
N ALA A 81 -6.37 -12.12 1.59
CA ALA A 81 -7.21 -12.24 0.41
C ALA A 81 -8.15 -11.04 0.23
N GLU A 82 -8.48 -10.34 1.31
CA GLU A 82 -9.46 -9.25 1.31
C GLU A 82 -8.85 -7.87 1.19
N GLY A 83 -7.57 -7.71 1.52
CA GLY A 83 -6.95 -6.40 1.51
C GLY A 83 -5.54 -6.40 2.07
N PHE A 84 -4.99 -5.22 2.26
CA PHE A 84 -3.64 -5.05 2.81
C PHE A 84 -3.48 -3.65 3.38
N ASP A 85 -2.39 -3.44 4.11
CA ASP A 85 -2.05 -2.13 4.63
C ASP A 85 -0.93 -1.51 3.79
N VAL A 86 -1.12 -0.25 3.39
CA VAL A 86 -0.03 0.60 2.89
C VAL A 86 0.59 1.27 4.11
N VAL A 87 1.90 1.11 4.28
CA VAL A 87 2.60 1.64 5.44
C VAL A 87 3.73 2.54 4.98
N PHE A 88 3.71 3.77 5.45
CA PHE A 88 4.79 4.73 5.26
C PHE A 88 5.50 4.95 6.58
N ARG A 89 6.83 4.84 6.57
CA ARG A 89 7.65 5.14 7.75
C ARG A 89 8.73 6.12 7.38
N THR A 90 9.00 7.02 8.31
CA THR A 90 10.09 7.97 8.19
C THR A 90 10.78 8.11 9.54
N TRP A 91 11.99 8.62 9.54
CA TRP A 91 12.78 8.78 10.76
C TRP A 91 13.78 9.91 10.59
N SER A 92 14.55 10.19 11.66
CA SER A 92 15.49 11.30 11.68
C SER A 92 14.73 12.64 11.57
N ASP A 93 15.27 13.61 10.88
CA ASP A 93 14.68 14.94 10.74
C ASP A 93 13.88 15.11 9.44
N SER A 94 13.54 14.02 8.78
CA SER A 94 12.79 14.09 7.53
C SER A 94 11.47 14.83 7.72
N ARG A 95 11.13 15.68 6.75
CA ARG A 95 9.89 16.45 6.76
C ARG A 95 9.11 16.08 5.51
N VAL A 96 7.96 15.46 5.71
CA VAL A 96 7.17 14.90 4.63
C VAL A 96 5.82 15.61 4.58
N ALA A 97 5.58 16.33 3.50
CA ALA A 97 4.34 17.08 3.33
C ALA A 97 3.18 16.18 2.97
N ARG A 98 3.39 15.28 2.02
CA ARG A 98 2.35 14.36 1.57
C ARG A 98 2.95 13.21 0.79
N VAL A 99 2.23 12.08 0.80
CA VAL A 99 2.61 10.86 0.09
C VAL A 99 1.38 10.27 -0.57
N ARG A 100 1.51 9.92 -1.84
CA ARG A 100 0.54 9.11 -2.56
C ARG A 100 1.21 7.79 -2.93
N ALA A 101 0.44 6.73 -2.92
CA ALA A 101 0.93 5.39 -3.26
C ALA A 101 0.14 4.81 -4.42
N ALA A 102 0.85 4.30 -5.40
CA ALA A 102 0.28 3.46 -6.44
C ALA A 102 0.50 2.01 -6.04
N TRP A 103 -0.47 1.15 -6.26
CA TRP A 103 -0.37 -0.23 -5.86
C TRP A 103 -0.99 -1.17 -6.88
N MET A 104 -0.51 -2.40 -6.88
CA MET A 104 -1.04 -3.46 -7.71
C MET A 104 -0.99 -4.77 -6.94
N ALA A 105 -2.08 -5.52 -6.99
CA ALA A 105 -2.18 -6.86 -6.42
C ALA A 105 -2.50 -7.84 -7.53
N ILE A 106 -1.80 -8.96 -7.55
CA ILE A 106 -1.98 -9.98 -8.58
C ILE A 106 -2.09 -11.34 -7.88
N GLY A 107 -3.11 -12.10 -8.23
CA GLY A 107 -3.32 -13.42 -7.66
C GLY A 107 -4.49 -14.14 -8.28
N ASP A 108 -4.76 -15.32 -7.76
CA ASP A 108 -5.88 -16.13 -8.22
C ASP A 108 -7.19 -15.61 -7.63
N MET A 109 -8.17 -15.51 -8.48
CA MET A 109 -9.55 -15.19 -8.07
C MET A 109 -10.30 -16.47 -7.79
N PRO A 110 -11.35 -16.43 -6.93
CA PRO A 110 -12.19 -17.59 -6.73
C PRO A 110 -12.85 -18.02 -8.04
N PHE A 111 -13.02 -19.30 -8.22
CA PHE A 111 -13.85 -19.80 -9.32
C PHE A 111 -15.30 -19.43 -9.05
N GLU A 112 -16.04 -19.19 -10.11
CA GLU A 112 -17.48 -18.97 -9.99
C GLU A 112 -18.16 -20.16 -9.30
N ASP A 113 -17.70 -21.37 -9.58
CA ASP A 113 -18.23 -22.59 -8.96
C ASP A 113 -18.01 -22.64 -7.46
N ASP A 114 -17.02 -21.94 -6.95
CA ASP A 114 -16.75 -21.87 -5.50
C ASP A 114 -17.90 -21.18 -4.75
N TRP A 115 -18.76 -20.47 -5.46
CA TRP A 115 -19.90 -19.76 -4.90
C TRP A 115 -21.16 -20.62 -4.85
N VAL A 116 -21.14 -21.74 -5.56
CA VAL A 116 -22.28 -22.63 -5.61
C VAL A 116 -22.22 -23.56 -4.42
N VAL A 117 -23.15 -23.39 -3.52
CA VAL A 117 -23.24 -24.19 -2.32
C VAL A 117 -24.50 -25.05 -2.42
N ASP A 118 -24.32 -26.31 -2.34
CA ASP A 118 -25.45 -27.24 -2.39
C ASP A 118 -26.08 -27.44 -1.03
#